data_f31ca8c3f8bab3edb2673dd3cbf05a20
#
_entry.id   f31ca8c3f8bab3edb2673dd3cbf05a20
#
_cell.length_a   1.000
_cell.length_b   1.000
_cell.length_c   1.000
_cell.angle_alpha   90.00
_cell.angle_beta   90.00
_cell.angle_gamma   90.00
#
_symmetry.space_group_name_H-M   'P 1'
#
loop_
_entity.id
_entity.type
_entity.pdbx_description
1 polymer ?
#
loop_
_entity_poly.entity_id
_entity_poly.type
_entity_poly.pdbx_seq_one_letter_code
_entity_poly.pdbx_strand_id
1 'polypeptide(L)'
;YKKIFTRIGINYRVVKASTGSMGGILSEEFQALSDIGEDTLVFCDNCDFSSNLEICESITKEKESSEKKLEKDLIETGDAKTIEEVSEYLNEAPLKLVKTLIYKIDNKFYALVLKGDAFVNEDKVLNLLNAKEMHLADPKEVKKLARCEIGNIGPIGLGIPIIVDNEVMKTKFDKQDMQI
;
A
#
# COMPACT_ATOMS: atom_id res chain seq x y z
N TYR A 1 -32.85 -1.47 -6.78
CA TYR A 1 -32.39 -1.77 -5.39
C TYR A 1 -32.74 -0.62 -4.44
N LYS A 2 -32.50 0.66 -4.76
CA LYS A 2 -32.84 1.81 -3.89
C LYS A 2 -34.29 1.74 -3.37
N LYS A 3 -35.28 1.53 -4.28
CA LYS A 3 -36.70 1.42 -3.90
C LYS A 3 -36.97 0.23 -2.96
N ILE A 4 -36.27 -0.89 -3.14
CA ILE A 4 -36.44 -2.08 -2.32
C ILE A 4 -35.94 -1.81 -0.91
N PHE A 5 -34.69 -1.36 -0.76
CA PHE A 5 -34.09 -1.11 0.55
C PHE A 5 -34.80 0.01 1.33
N THR A 6 -35.25 1.06 0.62
CA THR A 6 -36.05 2.11 1.24
C THR A 6 -37.41 1.58 1.75
N ARG A 7 -38.09 0.72 0.98
CA ARG A 7 -39.38 0.11 1.40
C ARG A 7 -39.24 -0.83 2.60
N ILE A 8 -38.11 -1.54 2.69
CA ILE A 8 -37.81 -2.43 3.82
C ILE A 8 -37.40 -1.62 5.06
N GLY A 9 -37.01 -0.36 4.91
CA GLY A 9 -36.56 0.49 6.01
C GLY A 9 -35.14 0.23 6.47
N ILE A 10 -34.30 -0.38 5.62
CA ILE A 10 -32.89 -0.60 5.92
C ILE A 10 -32.11 0.71 5.75
N ASN A 11 -31.29 1.04 6.76
CA ASN A 11 -30.31 2.13 6.63
C ASN A 11 -29.13 1.60 5.81
N TYR A 12 -28.95 2.17 4.61
CA TYR A 12 -27.94 1.69 3.66
C TYR A 12 -27.19 2.85 3.00
N ARG A 13 -26.01 2.56 2.47
CA ARG A 13 -25.25 3.43 1.58
C ARG A 13 -24.99 2.72 0.26
N VAL A 14 -24.93 3.48 -0.83
CA VAL A 14 -24.41 2.98 -2.11
C VAL A 14 -22.94 3.39 -2.14
N VAL A 15 -22.06 2.41 -2.15
CA VAL A 15 -20.62 2.62 -2.03
C VAL A 15 -19.91 2.18 -3.29
N LYS A 16 -18.83 2.86 -3.63
CA LYS A 16 -17.88 2.36 -4.61
C LYS A 16 -17.17 1.14 -4.01
N ALA A 17 -17.06 0.08 -4.78
CA ALA A 17 -16.46 -1.18 -4.36
C ALA A 17 -15.43 -1.66 -5.38
N SER A 18 -14.57 -2.59 -4.97
CA SER A 18 -13.65 -3.29 -5.87
C SER A 18 -14.44 -4.09 -6.91
N THR A 19 -13.95 -4.13 -8.13
CA THR A 19 -14.51 -5.00 -9.17
C THR A 19 -14.04 -6.45 -9.03
N GLY A 20 -13.06 -6.69 -8.16
CA GLY A 20 -12.47 -7.98 -7.90
C GLY A 20 -11.98 -8.68 -9.18
N SER A 21 -11.96 -10.01 -9.14
CA SER A 21 -11.52 -10.85 -10.27
C SER A 21 -12.47 -10.83 -11.48
N MET A 22 -13.69 -10.35 -11.31
CA MET A 22 -14.68 -10.29 -12.41
C MET A 22 -14.36 -9.17 -13.42
N GLY A 23 -13.51 -8.21 -13.03
CA GLY A 23 -13.14 -7.07 -13.86
C GLY A 23 -14.26 -6.06 -14.05
N GLY A 24 -13.91 -4.91 -14.62
CA GLY A 24 -14.83 -3.79 -14.85
C GLY A 24 -14.16 -2.48 -14.46
N ILE A 25 -14.80 -1.34 -14.81
CA ILE A 25 -14.27 -0.02 -14.50
C ILE A 25 -14.85 0.51 -13.19
N LEU A 26 -16.05 0.09 -12.83
CA LEU A 26 -16.80 0.58 -11.68
C LEU A 26 -17.65 -0.55 -11.11
N SER A 27 -17.61 -0.70 -9.80
CA SER A 27 -18.56 -1.49 -9.03
C SER A 27 -19.23 -0.61 -7.99
N GLU A 28 -20.54 -0.80 -7.81
CA GLU A 28 -21.32 -0.17 -6.74
C GLU A 28 -22.03 -1.25 -5.93
N GLU A 29 -21.98 -1.11 -4.63
CA GLU A 29 -22.64 -2.02 -3.70
C GLU A 29 -23.61 -1.27 -2.80
N PHE A 30 -24.70 -1.94 -2.43
CA PHE A 30 -25.66 -1.45 -1.46
C PHE A 30 -25.34 -2.07 -0.11
N GLN A 31 -24.64 -1.34 0.71
CA GLN A 31 -24.16 -1.79 2.02
C GLN A 31 -25.10 -1.32 3.14
N ALA A 32 -25.63 -2.25 3.92
CA ALA A 32 -26.39 -1.95 5.12
C ALA A 32 -25.45 -1.52 6.24
N LEU A 33 -25.76 -0.39 6.89
CA LEU A 33 -24.94 0.11 7.99
C LEU A 33 -25.20 -0.68 9.26
N SER A 34 -24.16 -1.26 9.83
CA SER A 34 -24.22 -2.08 11.05
C SER A 34 -22.87 -2.06 11.76
N ASP A 35 -22.89 -2.04 13.10
CA ASP A 35 -21.67 -2.11 13.90
C ASP A 35 -21.03 -3.51 13.92
N ILE A 36 -21.74 -4.51 13.42
CA ILE A 36 -21.29 -5.92 13.33
C ILE A 36 -21.05 -6.38 11.90
N GLY A 37 -20.86 -5.42 10.97
CA GLY A 37 -20.56 -5.71 9.57
C GLY A 37 -19.12 -6.21 9.38
N GLU A 38 -18.88 -6.91 8.27
CA GLU A 38 -17.53 -7.39 7.89
C GLU A 38 -16.72 -6.30 7.21
N ASP A 39 -17.37 -5.40 6.44
CA ASP A 39 -16.71 -4.35 5.67
C ASP A 39 -16.65 -3.02 6.43
N THR A 40 -15.57 -2.28 6.21
CA THR A 40 -15.44 -0.91 6.69
C THR A 40 -15.77 0.08 5.58
N LEU A 41 -16.73 0.97 5.85
CA LEU A 41 -17.16 1.98 4.90
C LEU A 41 -16.63 3.37 5.27
N VAL A 42 -16.23 4.11 4.25
CA VAL A 42 -15.83 5.51 4.36
C VAL A 42 -16.88 6.36 3.63
N PHE A 43 -17.48 7.30 4.34
CA PHE A 43 -18.44 8.23 3.72
C PHE A 43 -18.29 9.65 4.27
N CYS A 44 -18.74 10.61 3.49
CA CYS A 44 -18.70 12.01 3.88
C CYS A 44 -20.07 12.43 4.47
N ASP A 45 -20.04 13.20 5.54
CA ASP A 45 -21.28 13.75 6.15
C ASP A 45 -21.84 14.94 5.39
N ASN A 46 -21.03 15.56 4.50
CA ASN A 46 -21.38 16.78 3.79
C ASN A 46 -21.69 16.57 2.30
N CYS A 47 -21.41 15.39 1.75
CA CYS A 47 -21.69 15.09 0.34
C CYS A 47 -22.00 13.59 0.17
N ASP A 48 -22.36 13.19 -1.06
CA ASP A 48 -22.74 11.81 -1.40
C ASP A 48 -21.56 10.85 -1.57
N PHE A 49 -20.33 11.23 -1.16
CA PHE A 49 -19.19 10.35 -1.25
C PHE A 49 -19.35 9.17 -0.31
N SER A 50 -19.23 7.98 -0.86
CA SER A 50 -19.20 6.71 -0.12
C SER A 50 -18.32 5.70 -0.84
N SER A 51 -17.48 4.99 -0.11
CA SER A 51 -16.58 3.98 -0.66
C SER A 51 -16.32 2.87 0.36
N ASN A 52 -16.05 1.66 -0.11
CA ASN A 52 -15.41 0.66 0.71
C ASN A 52 -13.96 1.11 1.02
N LEU A 53 -13.48 0.84 2.23
CA LEU A 53 -12.12 1.20 2.66
C LEU A 53 -11.04 0.61 1.75
N GLU A 54 -11.27 -0.57 1.18
CA GLU A 54 -10.33 -1.25 0.30
C GLU A 54 -9.90 -0.41 -0.91
N ILE A 55 -10.84 0.36 -1.48
CA ILE A 55 -10.57 1.19 -2.67
C ILE A 55 -10.62 2.68 -2.41
N CYS A 56 -10.92 3.08 -1.17
CA CYS A 56 -11.00 4.49 -0.80
C CYS A 56 -9.63 5.17 -0.98
N GLU A 57 -9.57 6.21 -1.78
CA GLU A 57 -8.37 7.02 -1.92
C GLU A 57 -8.21 7.94 -0.71
N SER A 58 -7.00 8.01 -0.17
CA SER A 58 -6.65 8.95 0.89
C SER A 58 -5.72 10.04 0.37
N ILE A 59 -5.91 11.25 0.86
CA ILE A 59 -5.00 12.36 0.58
C ILE A 59 -3.97 12.41 1.70
N THR A 60 -2.74 12.04 1.37
CA THR A 60 -1.62 12.16 2.30
C THR A 60 -1.26 13.64 2.46
N LYS A 61 -1.40 14.18 3.67
CA LYS A 61 -0.97 15.54 3.99
C LYS A 61 0.56 15.59 4.03
N GLU A 62 1.14 16.63 3.42
CA GLU A 62 2.57 16.90 3.60
C GLU A 62 2.83 17.19 5.08
N LYS A 63 3.68 16.37 5.69
CA LYS A 63 4.19 16.65 7.04
C LYS A 63 5.44 17.51 6.87
N GLU A 64 5.37 18.75 7.36
CA GLU A 64 6.59 19.52 7.57
C GLU A 64 7.37 18.82 8.68
N SER A 65 8.45 18.12 8.32
CA SER A 65 9.37 17.62 9.32
C SER A 65 10.34 18.75 9.68
N SER A 66 10.39 19.11 10.95
CA SER A 66 11.41 19.97 11.52
C SER A 66 12.74 19.25 11.77
N GLU A 67 12.80 17.95 11.45
CA GLU A 67 13.99 17.14 11.65
C GLU A 67 15.09 17.53 10.64
N LYS A 68 16.30 17.64 11.16
CA LYS A 68 17.51 17.88 10.34
C LYS A 68 17.68 16.71 9.39
N LYS A 69 17.94 17.02 8.11
CA LYS A 69 18.33 16.01 7.12
C LYS A 69 19.62 15.34 7.60
N LEU A 70 19.57 14.02 7.76
CA LEU A 70 20.75 13.22 8.06
C LEU A 70 21.57 13.00 6.78
N GLU A 71 22.89 12.91 6.94
CA GLU A 71 23.74 12.44 5.85
C GLU A 71 23.47 10.97 5.56
N LYS A 72 23.60 10.61 4.28
CA LYS A 72 23.42 9.22 3.84
C LYS A 72 24.56 8.37 4.39
N ASP A 73 24.22 7.33 5.12
CA ASP A 73 25.18 6.41 5.70
C ASP A 73 24.71 4.96 5.54
N LEU A 74 25.66 4.03 5.61
CA LEU A 74 25.40 2.60 5.64
C LEU A 74 25.43 2.15 7.09
N ILE A 75 24.31 1.65 7.57
CA ILE A 75 24.18 1.12 8.93
C ILE A 75 24.11 -0.38 8.85
N GLU A 76 25.01 -1.06 9.55
CA GLU A 76 24.93 -2.51 9.70
C GLU A 76 23.78 -2.86 10.64
N THR A 77 22.93 -3.79 10.22
CA THR A 77 21.77 -4.26 11.00
C THR A 77 21.94 -5.72 11.48
N GLY A 78 23.16 -6.26 11.38
CA GLY A 78 23.45 -7.65 11.78
C GLY A 78 22.59 -8.66 11.02
N ASP A 79 21.96 -9.57 11.76
CA ASP A 79 21.08 -10.60 11.18
C ASP A 79 19.60 -10.19 11.11
N ALA A 80 19.26 -8.94 11.46
CA ALA A 80 17.90 -8.42 11.44
C ALA A 80 17.36 -8.38 9.99
N LYS A 81 16.21 -9.02 9.76
CA LYS A 81 15.58 -9.17 8.44
C LYS A 81 14.16 -8.66 8.38
N THR A 82 13.47 -8.60 9.52
CA THR A 82 12.10 -8.07 9.61
C THR A 82 12.11 -6.62 10.04
N ILE A 83 11.01 -5.91 9.76
CA ILE A 83 10.87 -4.52 10.21
C ILE A 83 10.94 -4.40 11.72
N GLU A 84 10.37 -5.37 12.43
CA GLU A 84 10.38 -5.42 13.89
C GLU A 84 11.82 -5.58 14.43
N GLU A 85 12.58 -6.51 13.89
CA GLU A 85 13.97 -6.74 14.27
C GLU A 85 14.88 -5.53 13.96
N VAL A 86 14.70 -4.91 12.78
CA VAL A 86 15.45 -3.70 12.40
C VAL A 86 15.05 -2.51 13.26
N SER A 87 13.76 -2.36 13.56
CA SER A 87 13.22 -1.33 14.46
C SER A 87 13.83 -1.44 15.86
N GLU A 88 13.90 -2.64 16.41
CA GLU A 88 14.49 -2.91 17.71
C GLU A 88 16.02 -2.66 17.68
N TYR A 89 16.71 -3.16 16.66
CA TYR A 89 18.16 -3.01 16.51
C TYR A 89 18.59 -1.54 16.42
N LEU A 90 17.85 -0.73 15.64
CA LEU A 90 18.15 0.69 15.45
C LEU A 90 17.52 1.59 16.52
N ASN A 91 16.67 1.03 17.40
CA ASN A 91 15.85 1.80 18.35
C ASN A 91 15.05 2.91 17.65
N GLU A 92 14.50 2.60 16.47
CA GLU A 92 13.69 3.51 15.67
C GLU A 92 12.28 2.95 15.44
N ALA A 93 11.27 3.81 15.41
CA ALA A 93 9.90 3.37 15.21
C ALA A 93 9.70 2.79 13.77
N PRO A 94 8.91 1.71 13.59
CA PRO A 94 8.65 1.10 12.29
C PRO A 94 8.19 2.10 11.22
N LEU A 95 7.41 3.11 11.59
CA LEU A 95 6.93 4.17 10.70
C LEU A 95 8.06 5.02 10.07
N LYS A 96 9.27 5.02 10.65
CA LYS A 96 10.46 5.71 10.11
C LYS A 96 11.28 4.80 9.17
N LEU A 97 11.01 3.52 9.16
CA LEU A 97 11.64 2.55 8.30
C LEU A 97 10.89 2.46 6.97
N VAL A 98 11.60 2.05 5.93
CA VAL A 98 11.03 1.80 4.60
C VAL A 98 11.35 0.37 4.22
N LYS A 99 10.34 -0.36 3.73
CA LYS A 99 10.50 -1.72 3.23
C LYS A 99 10.24 -1.79 1.74
N THR A 100 10.95 -2.70 1.08
CA THR A 100 10.78 -3.00 -0.34
C THR A 100 10.34 -4.45 -0.48
N LEU A 101 9.20 -4.66 -1.14
CA LEU A 101 8.64 -5.97 -1.41
C LEU A 101 8.62 -6.21 -2.92
N ILE A 102 9.04 -7.38 -3.37
CA ILE A 102 8.97 -7.74 -4.79
C ILE A 102 7.72 -8.56 -5.02
N TYR A 103 6.87 -8.06 -5.89
CA TYR A 103 5.65 -8.73 -6.34
C TYR A 103 5.77 -9.11 -7.81
N LYS A 104 5.20 -10.26 -8.13
CA LYS A 104 4.92 -10.64 -9.51
C LYS A 104 3.47 -10.30 -9.80
N ILE A 105 3.28 -9.37 -10.73
CA ILE A 105 1.98 -8.83 -11.12
C ILE A 105 1.75 -9.21 -12.57
N ASP A 106 0.71 -10.00 -12.84
CA ASP A 106 0.53 -10.75 -14.07
C ASP A 106 1.83 -11.54 -14.37
N ASN A 107 2.59 -11.18 -15.36
CA ASN A 107 3.85 -11.85 -15.70
C ASN A 107 5.09 -10.95 -15.56
N LYS A 108 5.00 -9.87 -14.79
CA LYS A 108 6.07 -8.90 -14.60
C LYS A 108 6.39 -8.70 -13.13
N PHE A 109 7.65 -8.43 -12.82
CA PHE A 109 8.08 -8.10 -11.47
C PHE A 109 8.03 -6.60 -11.22
N TYR A 110 7.58 -6.23 -10.04
CA TYR A 110 7.53 -4.87 -9.53
C TYR A 110 8.08 -4.82 -8.11
N ALA A 111 8.78 -3.76 -7.78
CA ALA A 111 9.15 -3.46 -6.40
C ALA A 111 8.13 -2.48 -5.81
N LEU A 112 7.51 -2.85 -4.71
CA LEU A 112 6.62 -1.99 -3.94
C LEU A 112 7.36 -1.46 -2.74
N VAL A 113 7.43 -0.13 -2.62
CA VAL A 113 8.16 0.57 -1.56
C VAL A 113 7.17 1.28 -0.65
N LEU A 114 7.16 0.91 0.62
CA LEU A 114 6.22 1.44 1.60
C LEU A 114 6.89 1.60 2.97
N LYS A 115 6.24 2.34 3.87
CA LYS A 115 6.70 2.45 5.27
C LYS A 115 6.70 1.10 5.96
N GLY A 116 7.53 0.95 6.99
CA GLY A 116 7.70 -0.30 7.70
C GLY A 116 6.41 -0.83 8.31
N ASP A 117 5.56 0.05 8.85
CA ASP A 117 4.28 -0.27 9.47
C ASP A 117 3.09 -0.41 8.49
N ALA A 118 3.29 -0.06 7.21
CA ALA A 118 2.24 -0.12 6.20
C ALA A 118 2.10 -1.52 5.59
N PHE A 119 0.89 -1.84 5.12
CA PHE A 119 0.58 -3.06 4.38
C PHE A 119 0.24 -2.74 2.93
N VAL A 120 0.56 -3.68 2.03
CA VAL A 120 0.18 -3.55 0.62
C VAL A 120 -1.33 -3.72 0.51
N ASN A 121 -1.97 -2.76 -0.13
CA ASN A 121 -3.35 -2.92 -0.58
C ASN A 121 -3.31 -3.43 -2.02
N GLU A 122 -3.55 -4.73 -2.19
CA GLU A 122 -3.43 -5.42 -3.47
C GLU A 122 -4.44 -4.89 -4.50
N ASP A 123 -5.67 -4.61 -4.09
CA ASP A 123 -6.70 -4.05 -4.98
C ASP A 123 -6.29 -2.70 -5.58
N LYS A 124 -5.68 -1.83 -4.76
CA LYS A 124 -5.17 -0.53 -5.25
C LYS A 124 -4.04 -0.71 -6.25
N VAL A 125 -3.14 -1.66 -6.02
CA VAL A 125 -2.02 -1.93 -6.94
C VAL A 125 -2.54 -2.54 -8.23
N LEU A 126 -3.43 -3.51 -8.17
CA LEU A 126 -4.06 -4.14 -9.34
C LEU A 126 -4.80 -3.10 -10.19
N ASN A 127 -5.60 -2.24 -9.54
CA ASN A 127 -6.32 -1.16 -10.22
C ASN A 127 -5.36 -0.14 -10.86
N LEU A 128 -4.29 0.26 -10.16
CA LEU A 128 -3.28 1.20 -10.67
C LEU A 128 -2.62 0.69 -11.96
N LEU A 129 -2.32 -0.61 -12.01
CA LEU A 129 -1.64 -1.25 -13.13
C LEU A 129 -2.59 -1.84 -14.17
N ASN A 130 -3.90 -1.80 -13.93
CA ASN A 130 -4.92 -2.51 -14.70
C ASN A 130 -4.56 -3.99 -14.88
N ALA A 131 -4.10 -4.62 -13.79
CA ALA A 131 -3.63 -5.99 -13.73
C ALA A 131 -4.72 -6.90 -13.13
N LYS A 132 -4.56 -8.21 -13.31
CA LYS A 132 -5.56 -9.21 -12.91
C LYS A 132 -5.18 -9.96 -11.65
N GLU A 133 -3.89 -10.21 -11.48
CA GLU A 133 -3.38 -11.01 -10.37
C GLU A 133 -2.04 -10.47 -9.88
N MET A 134 -1.80 -10.64 -8.60
CA MET A 134 -0.49 -10.36 -8.00
C MET A 134 -0.20 -11.31 -6.85
N HIS A 135 1.06 -11.60 -6.64
CA HIS A 135 1.54 -12.39 -5.52
C HIS A 135 2.98 -12.03 -5.20
N LEU A 136 3.38 -12.23 -3.96
CA LEU A 136 4.77 -12.05 -3.57
C LEU A 136 5.69 -12.95 -4.39
N ALA A 137 6.80 -12.40 -4.86
CA ALA A 137 7.83 -13.17 -5.53
C ALA A 137 8.44 -14.21 -4.58
N ASP A 138 8.73 -15.40 -5.10
CA ASP A 138 9.35 -16.44 -4.29
C ASP A 138 10.83 -16.12 -3.95
N PRO A 139 11.42 -16.74 -2.91
CA PRO A 139 12.78 -16.44 -2.50
C PRO A 139 13.83 -16.63 -3.60
N LYS A 140 13.61 -17.56 -4.53
CA LYS A 140 14.55 -17.81 -5.65
C LYS A 140 14.46 -16.72 -6.70
N GLU A 141 13.25 -16.25 -6.99
CA GLU A 141 13.00 -15.12 -7.88
C GLU A 141 13.61 -13.83 -7.30
N VAL A 142 13.38 -13.57 -6.02
CA VAL A 142 13.96 -12.43 -5.29
C VAL A 142 15.49 -12.46 -5.36
N LYS A 143 16.11 -13.59 -5.03
CA LYS A 143 17.57 -13.73 -5.05
C LYS A 143 18.17 -13.49 -6.44
N LYS A 144 17.46 -13.92 -7.49
CA LYS A 144 17.88 -13.70 -8.88
C LYS A 144 17.78 -12.24 -9.29
N LEU A 145 16.71 -11.54 -8.88
CA LEU A 145 16.44 -10.15 -9.24
C LEU A 145 17.26 -9.16 -8.43
N ALA A 146 17.19 -9.28 -7.12
CA ALA A 146 17.81 -8.33 -6.18
C ALA A 146 19.25 -8.68 -5.81
N ARG A 147 19.75 -9.89 -6.16
CA ARG A 147 21.07 -10.42 -5.80
C ARG A 147 21.32 -10.43 -4.27
N CYS A 148 20.26 -10.39 -3.49
CA CYS A 148 20.27 -10.51 -2.03
C CYS A 148 19.16 -11.44 -1.57
N GLU A 149 19.13 -11.74 -0.28
CA GLU A 149 18.08 -12.52 0.34
C GLU A 149 16.91 -11.62 0.77
N ILE A 150 15.73 -12.24 0.97
CA ILE A 150 14.57 -11.56 1.53
C ILE A 150 14.95 -10.94 2.88
N GLY A 151 14.47 -9.73 3.13
CA GLY A 151 14.81 -8.93 4.30
C GLY A 151 15.89 -7.88 4.06
N ASN A 152 16.72 -8.04 3.00
CA ASN A 152 17.81 -7.13 2.66
C ASN A 152 17.59 -6.38 1.34
N ILE A 153 16.34 -6.25 0.91
CA ILE A 153 16.00 -5.65 -0.39
C ILE A 153 15.82 -4.14 -0.23
N GLY A 154 16.64 -3.38 -0.93
CA GLY A 154 16.44 -1.93 -1.10
C GLY A 154 15.86 -1.61 -2.48
N PRO A 155 15.28 -0.41 -2.67
CA PRO A 155 14.68 -0.03 -3.95
C PRO A 155 15.70 0.34 -5.02
N ILE A 156 16.96 0.58 -4.64
CA ILE A 156 17.99 1.12 -5.54
C ILE A 156 18.67 -0.03 -6.31
N GLY A 157 18.78 0.10 -7.63
CA GLY A 157 19.53 -0.83 -8.47
C GLY A 157 18.83 -2.16 -8.80
N LEU A 158 17.53 -2.28 -8.56
CA LEU A 158 16.77 -3.53 -8.81
C LEU A 158 16.57 -3.85 -10.30
N GLY A 159 16.62 -2.87 -11.19
CA GLY A 159 16.39 -3.08 -12.64
C GLY A 159 14.96 -3.51 -13.01
N ILE A 160 13.99 -3.35 -12.13
CA ILE A 160 12.56 -3.58 -12.33
C ILE A 160 11.77 -2.32 -12.00
N PRO A 161 10.55 -2.15 -12.53
CA PRO A 161 9.70 -1.02 -12.17
C PRO A 161 9.45 -0.92 -10.66
N ILE A 162 9.46 0.30 -10.14
CA ILE A 162 9.27 0.59 -8.71
C ILE A 162 8.00 1.40 -8.53
N ILE A 163 7.14 0.97 -7.63
CA ILE A 163 5.96 1.70 -7.19
C ILE A 163 6.22 2.13 -5.75
N VAL A 164 6.17 3.43 -5.51
CA VAL A 164 6.44 4.00 -4.19
C VAL A 164 5.15 4.53 -3.60
N ASP A 165 4.86 4.16 -2.37
CA ASP A 165 3.72 4.68 -1.63
C ASP A 165 3.87 6.19 -1.40
N ASN A 166 2.76 6.93 -1.52
CA ASN A 166 2.74 8.37 -1.31
C ASN A 166 3.22 8.79 0.09
N GLU A 167 3.02 7.95 1.11
CA GLU A 167 3.51 8.20 2.46
C GLU A 167 5.04 8.19 2.54
N VAL A 168 5.71 7.37 1.71
CA VAL A 168 7.18 7.37 1.58
C VAL A 168 7.64 8.61 0.83
N MET A 169 6.97 8.96 -0.29
CA MET A 169 7.35 10.12 -1.12
C MET A 169 7.20 11.46 -0.43
N LYS A 170 6.23 11.59 0.48
CA LYS A 170 5.95 12.83 1.23
C LYS A 170 6.75 12.97 2.51
N THR A 171 7.38 11.90 3.00
CA THR A 171 8.52 12.05 3.88
C THR A 171 9.63 12.67 3.04
N LYS A 172 10.17 13.82 3.43
CA LYS A 172 11.20 14.55 2.64
C LYS A 172 12.48 13.71 2.45
N PHE A 173 12.39 12.68 1.60
CA PHE A 173 13.57 12.16 0.92
C PHE A 173 13.87 13.12 -0.23
N ASP A 174 15.08 13.64 -0.32
CA ASP A 174 15.47 14.48 -1.44
C ASP A 174 15.32 13.66 -2.73
N LYS A 175 14.61 14.21 -3.71
CA LYS A 175 14.46 13.58 -5.04
C LYS A 175 15.80 13.26 -5.72
N GLN A 176 16.91 13.88 -5.24
CA GLN A 176 18.25 13.61 -5.73
C GLN A 176 18.86 12.30 -5.20
N ASP A 177 18.33 11.74 -4.10
CA ASP A 177 18.83 10.48 -3.53
C ASP A 177 18.14 9.25 -4.12
N MET A 178 17.06 9.43 -4.88
CA MET A 178 16.41 8.42 -5.70
C MET A 178 16.74 8.67 -7.18
N GLN A 179 18.00 8.61 -7.56
CA GLN A 179 18.33 8.43 -8.97
C GLN A 179 17.91 7.01 -9.37
N ILE A 180 16.78 6.97 -10.07
CA ILE A 180 16.23 5.81 -10.77
C ILE A 180 17.10 5.51 -11.98
#